data_aa5f24554b21df9e745f58b274f45929
#
_entry.id   aa5f24554b21df9e745f58b274f45929
#
_cell.length_a   1.000
_cell.length_b   1.000
_cell.length_c   1.000
_cell.angle_alpha   90.00
_cell.angle_beta   90.00
_cell.angle_gamma   90.00
#
_symmetry.space_group_name_H-M   'P 1'
#
loop_
_entity.id
_entity.type
_entity.pdbx_description
1 polymer ?
#
loop_
_entity_poly.entity_id
_entity_poly.type
_entity_poly.pdbx_seq_one_letter_code
_entity_poly.pdbx_strand_id
1 'polypeptide(L)'
;FFTLHAIAGMVFDSVAYKTVVSNGLVLDKNGQKMSKRLGNSIDPFEAMAKYGSDALRWYMLTNAQPWDNLKFDPDGVTEVQRKFFGTLHNTYGFFALYANVDGFDPKAPQVPHRDRAELDRWILSRLHSVVAEATEAMEAYEPTRAFRPVADFVVDELSNWYVRLSRRRFWKGAMGDDKL
;
A
#
# COMPACT_ATOMS: atom_id res chain seq x y z
N PHE A 1 8.45 -28.44 -3.32
CA PHE A 1 8.00 -28.57 -1.91
C PHE A 1 8.17 -30.00 -1.41
N PHE A 2 7.67 -31.01 -2.13
CA PHE A 2 7.71 -32.42 -1.73
C PHE A 2 9.13 -32.91 -1.37
N THR A 3 10.13 -32.64 -2.21
CA THR A 3 11.51 -33.09 -2.00
C THR A 3 12.08 -32.57 -0.66
N LEU A 4 11.93 -31.28 -0.37
CA LEU A 4 12.39 -30.70 0.89
C LEU A 4 11.69 -31.30 2.09
N HIS A 5 10.38 -31.54 1.99
CA HIS A 5 9.60 -32.11 3.07
C HIS A 5 10.00 -33.59 3.34
N ALA A 6 10.20 -34.36 2.27
CA ALA A 6 10.68 -35.75 2.38
C ALA A 6 12.05 -35.82 3.03
N ILE A 7 13.01 -34.98 2.62
CA ILE A 7 14.35 -34.92 3.22
C ILE A 7 14.26 -34.56 4.71
N ALA A 8 13.47 -33.53 5.05
CA ALA A 8 13.31 -33.11 6.44
C ALA A 8 12.70 -34.21 7.32
N GLY A 9 11.69 -34.93 6.83
CA GLY A 9 11.11 -36.07 7.53
C GLY A 9 12.09 -37.21 7.74
N MET A 10 12.89 -37.54 6.72
CA MET A 10 13.87 -38.62 6.81
C MET A 10 15.08 -38.27 7.69
N VAL A 11 15.55 -37.03 7.69
CA VAL A 11 16.81 -36.62 8.36
C VAL A 11 16.55 -36.05 9.75
N PHE A 12 15.46 -35.30 9.91
CA PHE A 12 15.20 -34.52 11.13
C PHE A 12 13.93 -34.95 11.87
N ASP A 13 13.19 -35.93 11.37
CA ASP A 13 11.89 -36.33 11.90
C ASP A 13 10.93 -35.13 12.13
N SER A 14 10.94 -34.20 11.22
CA SER A 14 10.24 -32.94 11.35
C SER A 14 9.75 -32.43 9.99
N VAL A 15 8.85 -31.45 10.02
CA VAL A 15 8.40 -30.74 8.82
C VAL A 15 9.46 -29.74 8.33
N ALA A 16 9.63 -29.60 7.00
CA ALA A 16 10.57 -28.62 6.44
C ALA A 16 10.08 -27.17 6.59
N TYR A 17 8.76 -26.98 6.66
CA TYR A 17 8.10 -25.67 6.78
C TYR A 17 6.69 -25.88 7.31
N LYS A 18 6.16 -24.86 8.00
CA LYS A 18 4.79 -24.85 8.55
C LYS A 18 3.79 -24.27 7.56
N THR A 19 4.24 -23.32 6.74
CA THR A 19 3.39 -22.61 5.76
C THR A 19 4.11 -22.51 4.43
N VAL A 20 3.35 -22.64 3.34
CA VAL A 20 3.85 -22.50 1.96
C VAL A 20 2.99 -21.50 1.23
N VAL A 21 3.63 -20.45 0.67
CA VAL A 21 3.00 -19.57 -0.30
C VAL A 21 3.49 -19.96 -1.69
N SER A 22 2.60 -20.51 -2.51
CA SER A 22 2.91 -20.87 -3.88
C SER A 22 2.50 -19.74 -4.82
N ASN A 23 3.46 -19.17 -5.54
CA ASN A 23 3.21 -18.05 -6.44
C ASN A 23 2.78 -18.54 -7.83
N GLY A 24 1.89 -17.78 -8.45
CA GLY A 24 1.60 -17.88 -9.88
C GLY A 24 2.77 -17.36 -10.74
N LEU A 25 2.60 -17.44 -12.05
CA LEU A 25 3.59 -16.95 -13.01
C LEU A 25 3.35 -15.45 -13.29
N VAL A 26 4.44 -14.73 -13.51
CA VAL A 26 4.37 -13.38 -14.11
C VAL A 26 4.37 -13.56 -15.63
N LEU A 27 3.27 -13.16 -16.25
CA LEU A 27 3.03 -13.24 -17.70
C LEU A 27 3.19 -11.86 -18.32
N ASP A 28 3.40 -11.80 -19.62
CA ASP A 28 3.32 -10.52 -20.34
C ASP A 28 1.87 -9.95 -20.36
N LYS A 29 1.70 -8.74 -20.88
CA LYS A 29 0.39 -8.09 -20.94
C LYS A 29 -0.68 -8.87 -21.73
N ASN A 30 -0.25 -9.76 -22.63
CA ASN A 30 -1.11 -10.62 -23.42
C ASN A 30 -1.43 -11.94 -22.73
N GLY A 31 -0.84 -12.19 -21.54
CA GLY A 31 -1.01 -13.43 -20.81
C GLY A 31 -0.11 -14.57 -21.30
N GLN A 32 0.95 -14.26 -22.03
CA GLN A 32 1.93 -15.26 -22.49
C GLN A 32 3.11 -15.35 -21.50
N LYS A 33 3.67 -16.55 -21.38
CA LYS A 33 4.86 -16.77 -20.55
C LYS A 33 6.03 -15.93 -21.07
N MET A 34 6.62 -15.13 -20.19
CA MET A 34 7.82 -14.36 -20.53
C MET A 34 9.01 -15.25 -20.88
N SER A 35 9.72 -14.90 -21.94
CA SER A 35 10.91 -15.63 -22.42
C SER A 35 11.86 -14.67 -23.12
N LYS A 36 13.16 -14.77 -22.78
CA LYS A 36 14.20 -14.01 -23.48
C LYS A 36 14.20 -14.28 -24.99
N ARG A 37 13.90 -15.52 -25.40
CA ARG A 37 13.83 -15.91 -26.82
C ARG A 37 12.71 -15.20 -27.58
N LEU A 38 11.59 -14.93 -26.92
CA LEU A 38 10.44 -14.25 -27.52
C LEU A 38 10.55 -12.70 -27.43
N GLY A 39 11.55 -12.18 -26.71
CA GLY A 39 11.73 -10.74 -26.53
C GLY A 39 10.63 -10.07 -25.69
N ASN A 40 9.78 -10.85 -25.01
CA ASN A 40 8.70 -10.35 -24.17
C ASN A 40 9.02 -10.38 -22.66
N SER A 41 10.29 -10.66 -22.31
CA SER A 41 10.73 -10.60 -20.92
C SER A 41 11.07 -9.18 -20.51
N ILE A 42 10.69 -8.81 -19.29
CA ILE A 42 11.03 -7.52 -18.68
C ILE A 42 12.14 -7.76 -17.69
N ASP A 43 13.22 -6.98 -17.79
CA ASP A 43 14.28 -7.00 -16.78
C ASP A 43 13.80 -6.31 -15.50
N PRO A 44 13.79 -7.00 -14.35
CA PRO A 44 13.33 -6.42 -13.10
C PRO A 44 14.15 -5.20 -12.64
N PHE A 45 15.47 -5.18 -12.94
CA PHE A 45 16.33 -4.07 -12.53
C PHE A 45 16.06 -2.83 -13.37
N GLU A 46 15.87 -2.99 -14.68
CA GLU A 46 15.47 -1.87 -15.55
C GLU A 46 14.08 -1.35 -15.16
N ALA A 47 13.16 -2.22 -14.84
CA ALA A 47 11.83 -1.85 -14.37
C ALA A 47 11.90 -1.12 -13.01
N MET A 48 12.72 -1.57 -12.06
CA MET A 48 12.95 -0.87 -10.79
C MET A 48 13.61 0.50 -10.98
N ALA A 49 14.59 0.60 -11.88
CA ALA A 49 15.23 1.88 -12.20
C ALA A 49 14.25 2.89 -12.81
N LYS A 50 13.32 2.41 -13.64
CA LYS A 50 12.34 3.26 -14.34
C LYS A 50 11.16 3.67 -13.47
N TYR A 51 10.59 2.73 -12.73
CA TYR A 51 9.32 2.92 -12.01
C TYR A 51 9.48 3.04 -10.49
N GLY A 52 10.64 2.71 -9.96
CA GLY A 52 10.86 2.56 -8.52
C GLY A 52 10.38 1.20 -7.99
N SER A 53 11.07 0.70 -6.99
CA SER A 53 10.78 -0.62 -6.38
C SER A 53 9.41 -0.65 -5.70
N ASP A 54 9.00 0.44 -5.06
CA ASP A 54 7.75 0.49 -4.32
C ASP A 54 6.53 0.43 -5.24
N ALA A 55 6.56 1.15 -6.37
CA ALA A 55 5.47 1.11 -7.34
C ALA A 55 5.31 -0.29 -7.97
N LEU A 56 6.43 -0.96 -8.28
CA LEU A 56 6.41 -2.32 -8.79
C LEU A 56 5.86 -3.31 -7.77
N ARG A 57 6.34 -3.25 -6.52
CA ARG A 57 5.86 -4.13 -5.45
C ARG A 57 4.37 -3.91 -5.16
N TRP A 58 3.95 -2.65 -5.10
CA TRP A 58 2.55 -2.30 -4.91
C TRP A 58 1.66 -2.83 -6.03
N TYR A 59 2.08 -2.60 -7.29
CA TYR A 59 1.37 -3.12 -8.46
C TYR A 59 1.21 -4.64 -8.40
N MET A 60 2.29 -5.37 -8.11
CA MET A 60 2.25 -6.83 -8.05
C MET A 60 1.34 -7.34 -6.93
N LEU A 61 1.36 -6.70 -5.75
CA LEU A 61 0.56 -7.12 -4.61
C LEU A 61 -0.93 -6.77 -4.73
N THR A 62 -1.27 -5.70 -5.46
CA THR A 62 -2.66 -5.25 -5.59
C THR A 62 -3.36 -5.75 -6.86
N ASN A 63 -2.59 -6.10 -7.90
CA ASN A 63 -3.14 -6.48 -9.21
C ASN A 63 -3.71 -7.90 -9.24
N ALA A 64 -3.00 -8.86 -8.64
CA ALA A 64 -3.44 -10.26 -8.59
C ALA A 64 -3.11 -10.90 -7.24
N GLN A 65 -3.86 -11.93 -6.88
CA GLN A 65 -3.50 -12.76 -5.73
C GLN A 65 -2.15 -13.46 -5.98
N PRO A 66 -1.33 -13.71 -4.95
CA PRO A 66 -0.01 -14.32 -5.14
C PRO A 66 -0.02 -15.66 -5.90
N TRP A 67 -1.06 -16.46 -5.70
CA TRP A 67 -1.21 -17.79 -6.34
C TRP A 67 -1.79 -17.73 -7.75
N ASP A 68 -2.33 -16.57 -8.17
CA ASP A 68 -2.82 -16.37 -9.52
C ASP A 68 -1.71 -15.91 -10.46
N ASN A 69 -1.91 -16.15 -11.76
CA ASN A 69 -1.01 -15.61 -12.76
C ASN A 69 -1.20 -14.10 -12.91
N LEU A 70 -0.13 -13.34 -12.77
CA LEU A 70 -0.13 -11.89 -12.90
C LEU A 70 0.24 -11.51 -14.34
N LYS A 71 -0.66 -10.79 -15.04
CA LYS A 71 -0.33 -10.14 -16.30
C LYS A 71 0.39 -8.83 -16.01
N PHE A 72 1.67 -8.78 -16.34
CA PHE A 72 2.46 -7.58 -16.10
C PHE A 72 2.27 -6.57 -17.22
N ASP A 73 1.72 -5.42 -16.86
CA ASP A 73 1.53 -4.29 -17.75
C ASP A 73 2.29 -3.07 -17.19
N PRO A 74 3.31 -2.53 -17.92
CA PRO A 74 4.01 -1.31 -17.52
C PRO A 74 3.11 -0.10 -17.33
N ASP A 75 2.03 0.00 -18.09
CA ASP A 75 1.06 1.11 -17.95
C ASP A 75 0.33 1.04 -16.62
N GLY A 76 0.04 -0.17 -16.13
CA GLY A 76 -0.54 -0.38 -14.81
C GLY A 76 0.38 0.04 -13.67
N VAL A 77 1.71 -0.14 -13.80
CA VAL A 77 2.69 0.38 -12.84
C VAL A 77 2.70 1.92 -12.83
N THR A 78 2.66 2.53 -14.02
CA THR A 78 2.56 4.00 -14.14
C THR A 78 1.27 4.54 -13.52
N GLU A 79 0.17 3.80 -13.67
CA GLU A 79 -1.09 4.16 -13.04
C GLU A 79 -1.01 4.13 -11.51
N VAL A 80 -0.38 3.11 -10.93
CA VAL A 80 -0.09 3.03 -9.48
C VAL A 80 0.75 4.21 -9.01
N GLN A 81 1.81 4.56 -9.74
CA GLN A 81 2.62 5.73 -9.41
C GLN A 81 1.78 7.02 -9.37
N ARG A 82 0.93 7.21 -10.37
CA ARG A 82 0.13 8.43 -10.50
C ARG A 82 -1.04 8.48 -9.51
N LYS A 83 -1.83 7.40 -9.45
CA LYS A 83 -3.07 7.39 -8.66
C LYS A 83 -2.85 7.17 -7.18
N PHE A 84 -1.97 6.25 -6.80
CA PHE A 84 -1.73 5.94 -5.40
C PHE A 84 -0.58 6.76 -4.81
N PHE A 85 0.64 6.55 -5.28
CA PHE A 85 1.81 7.23 -4.71
C PHE A 85 1.77 8.74 -4.94
N GLY A 86 1.33 9.20 -6.12
CA GLY A 86 1.16 10.62 -6.39
C GLY A 86 0.12 11.27 -5.47
N THR A 87 -0.98 10.60 -5.22
CA THR A 87 -2.02 11.08 -4.30
C THR A 87 -1.51 11.11 -2.85
N LEU A 88 -0.84 10.06 -2.40
CA LEU A 88 -0.23 10.00 -1.07
C LEU A 88 0.82 11.10 -0.89
N HIS A 89 1.72 11.27 -1.85
CA HIS A 89 2.74 12.30 -1.82
C HIS A 89 2.13 13.72 -1.79
N ASN A 90 1.14 13.99 -2.62
CA ASN A 90 0.46 15.28 -2.63
C ASN A 90 -0.29 15.57 -1.33
N THR A 91 -0.90 14.54 -0.73
CA THR A 91 -1.57 14.63 0.58
C THR A 91 -0.57 14.97 1.68
N TYR A 92 0.56 14.27 1.71
CA TYR A 92 1.64 14.57 2.65
C TYR A 92 2.25 15.96 2.41
N GLY A 93 2.52 16.32 1.14
CA GLY A 93 3.07 17.62 0.78
C GLY A 93 2.15 18.78 1.20
N PHE A 94 0.84 18.61 1.04
CA PHE A 94 -0.15 19.57 1.55
C PHE A 94 -0.06 19.71 3.07
N PHE A 95 -0.06 18.62 3.81
CA PHE A 95 0.10 18.64 5.27
C PHE A 95 1.43 19.29 5.67
N ALA A 96 2.55 18.86 5.10
CA ALA A 96 3.89 19.34 5.44
C ALA A 96 4.04 20.85 5.19
N LEU A 97 3.46 21.37 4.09
CA LEU A 97 3.47 22.78 3.79
C LEU A 97 2.85 23.62 4.94
N TYR A 98 1.65 23.27 5.34
CA TYR A 98 0.96 24.03 6.39
C TYR A 98 1.50 23.74 7.78
N ALA A 99 1.91 22.53 8.08
CA ALA A 99 2.59 22.20 9.32
C ALA A 99 3.86 23.03 9.54
N ASN A 100 4.64 23.24 8.48
CA ASN A 100 5.84 24.10 8.54
C ASN A 100 5.47 25.59 8.70
N VAL A 101 4.46 26.07 7.98
CA VAL A 101 4.00 27.46 8.07
C VAL A 101 3.45 27.78 9.45
N ASP A 102 2.69 26.87 10.01
CA ASP A 102 2.04 27.04 11.33
C ASP A 102 3.00 26.69 12.50
N GLY A 103 4.20 26.16 12.24
CA GLY A 103 5.14 25.74 13.29
C GLY A 103 4.63 24.55 14.10
N PHE A 104 3.93 23.60 13.46
CA PHE A 104 3.36 22.43 14.12
C PHE A 104 4.44 21.60 14.83
N ASP A 105 4.24 21.36 16.13
CA ASP A 105 5.08 20.47 16.92
C ASP A 105 4.38 19.13 17.16
N PRO A 106 4.84 18.03 16.56
CA PRO A 106 4.23 16.70 16.76
C PRO A 106 4.35 16.18 18.20
N LYS A 107 5.18 16.81 19.05
CA LYS A 107 5.35 16.47 20.47
C LYS A 107 4.45 17.27 21.39
N ALA A 108 3.77 18.29 20.88
CA ALA A 108 2.80 19.07 21.65
C ALA A 108 1.63 18.18 22.13
N PRO A 109 0.99 18.52 23.24
CA PRO A 109 -0.18 17.79 23.72
C PRO A 109 -1.27 17.72 22.63
N GLN A 110 -1.70 16.52 22.33
CA GLN A 110 -2.72 16.26 21.31
C GLN A 110 -4.13 16.50 21.89
N VAL A 111 -5.05 17.01 21.07
CA VAL A 111 -6.47 17.08 21.44
C VAL A 111 -7.00 15.66 21.69
N PRO A 112 -7.63 15.40 22.87
CA PRO A 112 -8.20 14.09 23.15
C PRO A 112 -9.20 13.66 22.07
N HIS A 113 -9.25 12.36 21.74
CA HIS A 113 -10.09 11.85 20.66
C HIS A 113 -11.57 12.26 20.79
N ARG A 114 -12.13 12.26 22.00
CA ARG A 114 -13.54 12.64 22.27
C ARG A 114 -13.83 14.11 21.96
N ASP A 115 -12.80 14.97 22.03
CA ASP A 115 -12.94 16.42 21.90
C ASP A 115 -12.66 16.90 20.46
N ARG A 116 -12.24 15.98 19.59
CA ARG A 116 -12.00 16.26 18.16
C ARG A 116 -13.31 16.41 17.40
N ALA A 117 -13.25 17.16 16.28
CA ALA A 117 -14.39 17.28 15.36
C ALA A 117 -14.83 15.91 14.83
N GLU A 118 -16.10 15.80 14.45
CA GLU A 118 -16.68 14.54 13.96
C GLU A 118 -15.91 13.96 12.76
N LEU A 119 -15.53 14.81 11.82
CA LEU A 119 -14.76 14.40 10.63
C LEU A 119 -13.38 13.83 10.99
N ASP A 120 -12.72 14.40 12.01
CA ASP A 120 -11.41 13.92 12.48
C ASP A 120 -11.54 12.58 13.20
N ARG A 121 -12.58 12.42 14.01
CA ARG A 121 -12.89 11.13 14.65
C ARG A 121 -13.24 10.06 13.63
N TRP A 122 -13.98 10.45 12.59
CA TRP A 122 -14.33 9.53 11.49
C TRP A 122 -13.10 9.01 10.75
N ILE A 123 -12.20 9.89 10.31
CA ILE A 123 -11.01 9.44 9.55
C ILE A 123 -10.07 8.58 10.39
N LEU A 124 -9.92 8.88 11.69
CA LEU A 124 -9.16 8.05 12.61
C LEU A 124 -9.81 6.67 12.81
N SER A 125 -11.12 6.61 12.96
CA SER A 125 -11.86 5.36 13.04
C SER A 125 -11.68 4.52 11.77
N ARG A 126 -11.75 5.15 10.58
CA ARG A 126 -11.50 4.48 9.30
C ARG A 126 -10.08 3.95 9.20
N LEU A 127 -9.09 4.76 9.59
CA LEU A 127 -7.69 4.33 9.63
C LEU A 127 -7.51 3.08 10.49
N HIS A 128 -8.05 3.07 11.69
CA HIS A 128 -7.95 1.90 12.57
C HIS A 128 -8.66 0.66 12.00
N SER A 129 -9.79 0.84 11.31
CA SER A 129 -10.48 -0.25 10.62
C SER A 129 -9.61 -0.83 9.51
N VAL A 130 -8.99 0.01 8.69
CA VAL A 130 -8.08 -0.43 7.61
C VAL A 130 -6.85 -1.13 8.17
N VAL A 131 -6.28 -0.62 9.28
CA VAL A 131 -5.14 -1.28 9.95
C VAL A 131 -5.54 -2.67 10.46
N ALA A 132 -6.70 -2.80 11.09
CA ALA A 132 -7.18 -4.10 11.58
C ALA A 132 -7.41 -5.09 10.44
N GLU A 133 -8.09 -4.65 9.36
CA GLU A 133 -8.36 -5.46 8.17
C GLU A 133 -7.08 -5.90 7.46
N ALA A 134 -6.14 -4.97 7.28
CA ALA A 134 -4.85 -5.26 6.66
C ALA A 134 -4.02 -6.24 7.51
N THR A 135 -4.04 -6.07 8.84
CA THR A 135 -3.34 -6.98 9.76
C THR A 135 -3.91 -8.39 9.68
N GLU A 136 -5.24 -8.53 9.76
CA GLU A 136 -5.91 -9.83 9.62
C GLU A 136 -5.58 -10.52 8.29
N ALA A 137 -5.64 -9.76 7.20
CA ALA A 137 -5.32 -10.29 5.87
C ALA A 137 -3.85 -10.71 5.73
N MET A 138 -2.91 -9.95 6.32
CA MET A 138 -1.49 -10.31 6.31
C MET A 138 -1.21 -11.56 7.16
N GLU A 139 -1.84 -11.70 8.31
CA GLU A 139 -1.76 -12.91 9.13
C GLU A 139 -2.31 -14.15 8.40
N ALA A 140 -3.31 -13.95 7.53
CA ALA A 140 -3.87 -14.99 6.66
C ALA A 140 -3.05 -15.23 5.37
N TYR A 141 -1.92 -14.54 5.17
CA TYR A 141 -1.11 -14.59 3.93
C TYR A 141 -1.86 -14.12 2.67
N GLU A 142 -2.77 -13.17 2.81
CA GLU A 142 -3.59 -12.60 1.74
C GLU A 142 -3.20 -11.14 1.42
N PRO A 143 -2.01 -10.87 0.87
CA PRO A 143 -1.49 -9.51 0.71
C PRO A 143 -2.37 -8.64 -0.20
N THR A 144 -2.98 -9.18 -1.22
CA THR A 144 -3.87 -8.42 -2.11
C THR A 144 -5.10 -7.91 -1.35
N ARG A 145 -5.67 -8.71 -0.47
CA ARG A 145 -6.76 -8.32 0.43
C ARG A 145 -6.29 -7.26 1.44
N ALA A 146 -5.04 -7.32 1.89
CA ALA A 146 -4.47 -6.34 2.81
C ALA A 146 -4.25 -4.96 2.15
N PHE A 147 -3.71 -4.92 0.93
CA PHE A 147 -3.25 -3.67 0.32
C PHE A 147 -4.32 -2.89 -0.45
N ARG A 148 -5.35 -3.54 -1.01
CA ARG A 148 -6.44 -2.84 -1.71
C ARG A 148 -7.20 -1.85 -0.82
N PRO A 149 -7.65 -2.22 0.38
CA PRO A 149 -8.31 -1.26 1.29
C PRO A 149 -7.42 -0.08 1.68
N VAL A 150 -6.10 -0.29 1.77
CA VAL A 150 -5.15 0.82 2.03
C VAL A 150 -5.14 1.81 0.86
N ALA A 151 -5.17 1.32 -0.39
CA ALA A 151 -5.24 2.19 -1.55
C ALA A 151 -6.55 3.01 -1.58
N ASP A 152 -7.68 2.36 -1.34
CA ASP A 152 -9.00 2.99 -1.31
C ASP A 152 -9.08 4.03 -0.20
N PHE A 153 -8.59 3.70 1.00
CA PHE A 153 -8.52 4.64 2.12
C PHE A 153 -7.70 5.88 1.77
N VAL A 154 -6.49 5.72 1.21
CA VAL A 154 -5.61 6.86 0.89
C VAL A 154 -6.21 7.75 -0.19
N VAL A 155 -6.76 7.16 -1.25
CA VAL A 155 -7.26 7.91 -2.41
C VAL A 155 -8.62 8.52 -2.10
N ASP A 156 -9.57 7.73 -1.66
CA ASP A 156 -10.96 8.15 -1.58
C ASP A 156 -11.30 8.80 -0.24
N GLU A 157 -10.92 8.17 0.87
CA GLU A 157 -11.31 8.64 2.19
C GLU A 157 -10.37 9.75 2.71
N LEU A 158 -9.05 9.53 2.65
CA LEU A 158 -8.09 10.50 3.17
C LEU A 158 -7.95 11.72 2.24
N SER A 159 -7.58 11.50 0.97
CA SER A 159 -7.28 12.60 0.05
C SER A 159 -8.54 13.28 -0.49
N ASN A 160 -9.41 12.49 -1.14
CA ASN A 160 -10.56 13.04 -1.84
C ASN A 160 -11.70 13.48 -0.92
N TRP A 161 -11.76 12.97 0.29
CA TRP A 161 -12.80 13.33 1.24
C TRP A 161 -12.26 14.17 2.40
N TYR A 162 -11.49 13.57 3.31
CA TYR A 162 -11.03 14.24 4.52
C TYR A 162 -10.21 15.50 4.25
N VAL A 163 -9.11 15.39 3.49
CA VAL A 163 -8.25 16.54 3.18
C VAL A 163 -8.99 17.59 2.37
N ARG A 164 -9.80 17.18 1.40
CA ARG A 164 -10.58 18.11 0.58
C ARG A 164 -11.55 18.94 1.43
N LEU A 165 -12.26 18.33 2.38
CA LEU A 165 -13.21 19.03 3.26
C LEU A 165 -12.49 19.87 4.32
N SER A 166 -11.30 19.43 4.76
CA SER A 166 -10.51 20.11 5.79
C SER A 166 -9.62 21.23 5.26
N ARG A 167 -9.52 21.42 3.94
CA ARG A 167 -8.59 22.42 3.33
C ARG A 167 -8.68 23.80 3.96
N ARG A 168 -9.88 24.30 4.22
CA ARG A 168 -10.10 25.65 4.80
C ARG A 168 -9.53 25.78 6.21
N ARG A 169 -9.46 24.69 6.98
CA ARG A 169 -8.85 24.68 8.33
C ARG A 169 -7.34 24.92 8.25
N PHE A 170 -6.67 24.37 7.23
CA PHE A 170 -5.22 24.50 7.06
C PHE A 170 -4.78 25.90 6.59
N TRP A 171 -5.46 26.49 5.64
CA TRP A 171 -5.03 27.78 5.07
C TRP A 171 -5.58 29.01 5.78
N LYS A 172 -6.55 28.89 6.67
CA LYS A 172 -6.99 29.99 7.52
C LYS A 172 -5.96 30.26 8.60
N GLY A 173 -5.25 31.36 8.47
CA GLY A 173 -4.39 32.13 9.38
C GLY A 173 -4.03 31.52 10.71
N ALA A 174 -4.38 31.82 11.84
CA ALA A 174 -3.82 31.43 13.12
C ALA A 174 -3.96 29.95 13.46
N MET A 175 -2.96 29.40 14.15
CA MET A 175 -3.00 28.12 14.80
C MET A 175 -4.12 28.13 15.85
N GLY A 176 -5.08 27.22 15.73
CA GLY A 176 -6.18 27.03 16.68
C GLY A 176 -6.34 25.56 17.01
N ASP A 177 -7.16 25.24 18.01
CA ASP A 177 -7.41 23.85 18.45
C ASP A 177 -7.93 22.94 17.34
N ASP A 178 -8.49 23.52 16.28
CA ASP A 178 -8.97 22.81 15.10
C ASP A 178 -7.85 22.38 14.14
N LYS A 179 -6.59 22.82 14.36
CA LYS A 179 -5.41 22.39 13.61
C LYS A 179 -4.53 21.41 14.38
N LEU A 180 -4.76 21.24 15.67
CA LEU A 180 -4.05 20.31 16.55
C LEU A 180 -4.68 18.91 16.48
#